data_2cce322a6601c5832e29abea24647b6b
#
_entry.id   2cce322a6601c5832e29abea24647b6b
#
_cell.length_a   1.000
_cell.length_b   1.000
_cell.length_c   1.000
_cell.angle_alpha   90.00
_cell.angle_beta   90.00
_cell.angle_gamma   90.00
#
_symmetry.space_group_name_H-M   'P 1'
#
loop_
_entity.id
_entity.type
_entity.pdbx_description
1 polymer ?
#
loop_
_entity_poly.entity_id
_entity_poly.type
_entity_poly.pdbx_seq_one_letter_code
_entity_poly.pdbx_strand_id
1 'polypeptide(L)'
;GLKTNYKMFFPNKTTLNITNFRSIQKYIKLKKPNIVIHLAGLSRPMNIHDRQIQRSIDLNIVGSSNITKACVEKNIKLVYFSTNYVYPGTRGNYKESDSLLPVNNYALSKLGGECAVQMYKNSLILRLCMTERPFIHKEAFCNVKTSFIYHDEVAKILLKLINVKGILNIGGPTKSVYNFAKADNPYIKKILLKNKKKINMPLNSSINIEKLKK
;
A
#
# COMPACT_ATOMS: atom_id res chain seq x y z
N GLY A 1 0.70 -20.56 6.61
CA GLY A 1 1.68 -19.47 6.57
C GLY A 1 2.77 -19.74 5.53
N LEU A 2 3.44 -18.68 5.03
CA LEU A 2 4.57 -18.84 4.13
C LEU A 2 5.71 -19.56 4.88
N LYS A 3 6.18 -20.70 4.38
CA LYS A 3 7.43 -21.30 4.83
C LYS A 3 8.58 -20.38 4.40
N THR A 4 9.36 -19.85 5.34
CA THR A 4 10.48 -18.96 5.08
C THR A 4 11.62 -19.25 6.04
N ASN A 5 12.86 -19.08 5.58
CA ASN A 5 14.06 -19.18 6.40
C ASN A 5 14.33 -17.90 7.22
N TYR A 6 13.45 -16.90 7.14
CA TYR A 6 13.59 -15.65 7.89
C TYR A 6 13.00 -15.78 9.30
N LYS A 7 13.72 -15.27 10.30
CA LYS A 7 13.16 -15.02 11.63
C LYS A 7 12.29 -13.77 11.57
N MET A 8 10.97 -13.95 11.74
CA MET A 8 10.00 -12.87 11.61
C MET A 8 9.49 -12.39 12.97
N PHE A 9 9.30 -11.07 13.09
CA PHE A 9 8.73 -10.42 14.27
C PHE A 9 7.47 -9.64 13.84
N PHE A 10 6.39 -9.77 14.59
CA PHE A 10 5.11 -9.14 14.32
C PHE A 10 4.68 -8.25 15.50
N PRO A 11 5.32 -7.07 15.69
CA PRO A 11 4.96 -6.21 16.80
C PRO A 11 3.55 -5.62 16.60
N ASN A 12 2.79 -5.56 17.68
CA ASN A 12 1.56 -4.78 17.73
C ASN A 12 1.82 -3.34 18.21
N LYS A 13 0.78 -2.51 18.26
CA LYS A 13 0.88 -1.09 18.64
C LYS A 13 1.43 -0.89 20.06
N THR A 14 1.15 -1.78 21.01
CA THR A 14 1.65 -1.66 22.39
C THR A 14 3.14 -1.98 22.47
N THR A 15 3.63 -2.89 21.62
CA THR A 15 5.04 -3.29 21.57
C THR A 15 5.88 -2.33 20.73
N LEU A 16 5.31 -1.78 19.64
CA LEU A 16 5.97 -0.84 18.75
C LEU A 16 4.97 0.21 18.28
N ASN A 17 5.02 1.39 18.86
CA ASN A 17 4.22 2.53 18.42
C ASN A 17 5.01 3.36 17.40
N ILE A 18 4.56 3.35 16.13
CA ILE A 18 5.25 4.05 15.03
C ILE A 18 5.22 5.58 15.15
N THR A 19 4.27 6.16 15.90
CA THR A 19 4.21 7.60 16.15
C THR A 19 5.18 8.05 17.24
N ASN A 20 5.77 7.12 17.99
CA ASN A 20 6.76 7.38 19.02
C ASN A 20 8.14 6.87 18.57
N PHE A 21 9.02 7.79 18.19
CA PHE A 21 10.34 7.46 17.67
C PHE A 21 11.20 6.65 18.67
N ARG A 22 11.15 6.97 19.97
CA ARG A 22 11.86 6.22 21.02
C ARG A 22 11.38 4.76 21.12
N SER A 23 10.07 4.52 20.92
CA SER A 23 9.50 3.16 20.87
C SER A 23 10.13 2.34 19.73
N ILE A 24 10.28 2.95 18.55
CA ILE A 24 10.89 2.31 17.38
C ILE A 24 12.36 2.01 17.65
N GLN A 25 13.13 2.97 18.14
CA GLN A 25 14.56 2.81 18.45
C GLN A 25 14.78 1.68 19.46
N LYS A 26 13.98 1.65 20.56
CA LYS A 26 14.03 0.58 21.57
C LYS A 26 13.78 -0.79 20.95
N TYR A 27 12.75 -0.91 20.10
CA TYR A 27 12.40 -2.19 19.46
C TYR A 27 13.48 -2.66 18.47
N ILE A 28 13.99 -1.75 17.63
CA ILE A 28 15.06 -2.06 16.66
C ILE A 28 16.36 -2.46 17.40
N LYS A 29 16.71 -1.76 18.47
CA LYS A 29 17.89 -2.13 19.33
C LYS A 29 17.75 -3.53 19.91
N LEU A 30 16.55 -3.89 20.38
CA LEU A 30 16.25 -5.19 20.96
C LEU A 30 16.27 -6.34 19.92
N LYS A 31 15.63 -6.12 18.76
CA LYS A 31 15.39 -7.18 17.76
C LYS A 31 16.46 -7.24 16.68
N LYS A 32 17.20 -6.15 16.46
CA LYS A 32 18.27 -6.02 15.45
C LYS A 32 17.86 -6.58 14.07
N PRO A 33 16.71 -6.13 13.49
CA PRO A 33 16.25 -6.65 12.21
C PRO A 33 17.17 -6.18 11.07
N ASN A 34 17.37 -7.04 10.08
CA ASN A 34 18.05 -6.67 8.83
C ASN A 34 17.09 -5.94 7.87
N ILE A 35 15.78 -6.22 7.99
CA ILE A 35 14.75 -5.72 7.08
C ILE A 35 13.55 -5.31 7.92
N VAL A 36 12.98 -4.15 7.61
CA VAL A 36 11.69 -3.70 8.13
C VAL A 36 10.69 -3.67 6.98
N ILE A 37 9.59 -4.43 7.13
CA ILE A 37 8.44 -4.38 6.22
C ILE A 37 7.38 -3.51 6.90
N HIS A 38 7.19 -2.29 6.38
CA HIS A 38 6.31 -1.29 6.97
C HIS A 38 4.91 -1.37 6.37
N LEU A 39 4.02 -2.10 7.05
CA LEU A 39 2.60 -2.27 6.72
C LEU A 39 1.69 -1.41 7.61
N ALA A 40 2.22 -0.96 8.76
CA ALA A 40 1.45 -0.20 9.72
C ALA A 40 1.00 1.15 9.15
N GLY A 41 -0.26 1.48 9.34
CA GLY A 41 -0.86 2.72 8.86
C GLY A 41 -2.38 2.68 8.95
N LEU A 42 -3.01 3.80 8.66
CA LEU A 42 -4.46 3.92 8.55
C LEU A 42 -4.86 3.70 7.09
N SER A 43 -5.82 2.80 6.83
CA SER A 43 -6.26 2.51 5.45
C SER A 43 -7.79 2.51 5.29
N ARG A 44 -8.53 1.99 6.26
CA ARG A 44 -9.99 1.82 6.17
C ARG A 44 -10.68 2.18 7.48
N PRO A 45 -11.97 2.60 7.39
CA PRO A 45 -12.70 2.96 6.17
C PRO A 45 -12.15 4.25 5.54
N MET A 46 -12.29 4.43 4.21
CA MET A 46 -11.67 5.57 3.48
C MET A 46 -12.07 6.94 4.03
N ASN A 47 -13.32 7.12 4.48
CA ASN A 47 -13.82 8.37 5.05
C ASN A 47 -13.19 8.75 6.41
N ILE A 48 -12.43 7.85 7.04
CA ILE A 48 -11.72 8.18 8.29
C ILE A 48 -10.62 9.22 8.03
N HIS A 49 -10.04 9.24 6.83
CA HIS A 49 -9.01 10.18 6.43
C HIS A 49 -9.55 11.61 6.30
N ASP A 50 -10.86 11.77 6.09
CA ASP A 50 -11.53 13.08 6.05
C ASP A 50 -12.00 13.50 7.45
N ARG A 51 -12.45 12.56 8.28
CA ARG A 51 -12.98 12.84 9.62
C ARG A 51 -11.90 12.94 10.71
N GLN A 52 -10.78 12.24 10.55
CA GLN A 52 -9.69 12.16 11.52
C GLN A 52 -8.36 12.46 10.81
N ILE A 53 -8.27 13.67 10.23
CA ILE A 53 -7.10 14.11 9.44
C ILE A 53 -5.81 13.98 10.27
N GLN A 54 -5.80 14.46 11.52
CA GLN A 54 -4.64 14.36 12.40
C GLN A 54 -4.17 12.91 12.57
N ARG A 55 -5.08 11.98 12.82
CA ARG A 55 -4.73 10.56 12.95
C ARG A 55 -4.16 9.98 11.66
N SER A 56 -4.68 10.43 10.50
CA SER A 56 -4.14 10.03 9.19
C SER A 56 -2.71 10.54 9.00
N ILE A 57 -2.46 11.80 9.36
CA ILE A 57 -1.11 12.40 9.32
C ILE A 57 -0.17 11.64 10.28
N ASP A 58 -0.57 11.46 11.54
CA ASP A 58 0.26 10.83 12.57
C ASP A 58 0.69 9.41 12.17
N LEU A 59 -0.25 8.59 11.67
CA LEU A 59 0.03 7.20 11.34
C LEU A 59 0.73 7.05 9.98
N ASN A 60 0.23 7.72 8.93
CA ASN A 60 0.70 7.45 7.57
C ASN A 60 1.89 8.32 7.17
N ILE A 61 2.02 9.53 7.71
CA ILE A 61 3.14 10.44 7.41
C ILE A 61 4.19 10.38 8.51
N VAL A 62 3.86 10.81 9.72
CA VAL A 62 4.81 10.87 10.84
C VAL A 62 5.32 9.48 11.20
N GLY A 63 4.43 8.49 11.31
CA GLY A 63 4.79 7.10 11.58
C GLY A 63 5.74 6.51 10.53
N SER A 64 5.46 6.74 9.25
CA SER A 64 6.32 6.28 8.14
C SER A 64 7.67 7.02 8.13
N SER A 65 7.67 8.32 8.41
CA SER A 65 8.91 9.11 8.54
C SER A 65 9.78 8.64 9.70
N ASN A 66 9.17 8.31 10.85
CA ASN A 66 9.88 7.77 12.01
C ASN A 66 10.51 6.41 11.72
N ILE A 67 9.78 5.50 11.07
CA ILE A 67 10.31 4.19 10.64
C ILE A 67 11.48 4.41 9.67
N THR A 68 11.33 5.32 8.71
CA THR A 68 12.40 5.62 7.75
C THR A 68 13.66 6.12 8.45
N LYS A 69 13.53 7.10 9.35
CA LYS A 69 14.65 7.63 10.15
C LYS A 69 15.38 6.52 10.90
N ALA A 70 14.63 5.65 11.59
CA ALA A 70 15.22 4.56 12.34
C ALA A 70 15.95 3.54 11.45
N CYS A 71 15.42 3.28 10.24
CA CYS A 71 16.08 2.44 9.25
C CYS A 71 17.37 3.08 8.71
N VAL A 72 17.36 4.40 8.47
CA VAL A 72 18.55 5.16 8.06
C VAL A 72 19.65 5.08 9.13
N GLU A 73 19.32 5.35 10.41
CA GLU A 73 20.27 5.30 11.52
C GLU A 73 21.01 3.97 11.67
N LYS A 74 20.39 2.87 11.27
CA LYS A 74 20.93 1.51 11.43
C LYS A 74 21.22 0.80 10.12
N ASN A 75 21.13 1.51 8.99
CA ASN A 75 21.27 0.97 7.63
C ASN A 75 20.40 -0.28 7.37
N ILE A 76 19.17 -0.30 7.91
CA ILE A 76 18.21 -1.41 7.78
C ILE A 76 17.46 -1.26 6.47
N LYS A 77 17.32 -2.35 5.70
CA LYS A 77 16.46 -2.39 4.51
C LYS A 77 15.03 -2.05 4.87
N LEU A 78 14.42 -1.10 4.16
CA LEU A 78 13.03 -0.72 4.35
C LEU A 78 12.17 -1.13 3.14
N VAL A 79 11.11 -1.88 3.37
CA VAL A 79 10.06 -2.17 2.39
C VAL A 79 8.79 -1.46 2.82
N TYR A 80 8.33 -0.49 2.02
CA TYR A 80 7.15 0.34 2.32
C TYR A 80 5.99 -0.01 1.41
N PHE A 81 4.82 -0.22 2.01
CA PHE A 81 3.57 -0.47 1.30
C PHE A 81 2.85 0.85 1.03
N SER A 82 3.01 1.38 -0.18
CA SER A 82 2.26 2.51 -0.72
C SER A 82 0.97 2.04 -1.41
N THR A 83 0.38 2.85 -2.26
CA THR A 83 -0.88 2.57 -2.95
C THR A 83 -0.84 3.05 -4.40
N ASN A 84 -1.59 2.40 -5.27
CA ASN A 84 -1.84 2.88 -6.64
C ASN A 84 -2.69 4.16 -6.70
N TYR A 85 -3.34 4.54 -5.61
CA TYR A 85 -4.12 5.79 -5.52
C TYR A 85 -3.27 7.06 -5.47
N VAL A 86 -1.95 6.94 -5.40
CA VAL A 86 -1.03 8.09 -5.58
C VAL A 86 -1.05 8.62 -7.02
N TYR A 87 -1.49 7.82 -7.99
CA TYR A 87 -1.67 8.25 -9.37
C TYR A 87 -3.01 8.98 -9.59
N PRO A 88 -3.13 9.81 -10.66
CA PRO A 88 -4.35 10.57 -10.94
C PRO A 88 -5.63 9.74 -11.11
N GLY A 89 -5.51 8.49 -11.52
CA GLY A 89 -6.65 7.58 -11.65
C GLY A 89 -7.61 7.90 -12.80
N THR A 90 -7.17 8.59 -13.83
CA THR A 90 -7.95 8.98 -15.02
C THR A 90 -7.73 8.05 -16.20
N ARG A 91 -6.49 7.89 -16.68
CA ARG A 91 -6.15 7.10 -17.87
C ARG A 91 -5.83 5.62 -17.58
N GLY A 92 -5.32 5.31 -16.39
CA GLY A 92 -4.85 3.98 -16.02
C GLY A 92 -3.49 3.60 -16.65
N ASN A 93 -3.09 2.36 -16.44
CA ASN A 93 -1.83 1.78 -16.88
C ASN A 93 -0.60 2.62 -16.49
N TYR A 94 -0.61 3.16 -15.26
CA TYR A 94 0.44 4.04 -14.75
C TYR A 94 1.74 3.29 -14.51
N LYS A 95 2.85 3.85 -15.02
CA LYS A 95 4.23 3.41 -14.76
C LYS A 95 4.75 4.06 -13.48
N GLU A 96 5.81 3.49 -12.91
CA GLU A 96 6.44 4.03 -11.70
C GLU A 96 7.00 5.45 -11.88
N SER A 97 7.36 5.81 -13.12
CA SER A 97 7.85 7.14 -13.52
C SER A 97 6.77 8.18 -13.79
N ASP A 98 5.50 7.78 -13.81
CA ASP A 98 4.41 8.72 -14.09
C ASP A 98 4.20 9.70 -12.93
N SER A 99 3.72 10.90 -13.26
CA SER A 99 3.41 11.96 -12.30
C SER A 99 2.35 11.50 -11.30
N LEU A 100 2.52 11.89 -10.05
CA LEU A 100 1.63 11.57 -8.94
C LEU A 100 0.66 12.72 -8.72
N LEU A 101 -0.63 12.40 -8.59
CA LEU A 101 -1.69 13.33 -8.26
C LEU A 101 -2.77 12.60 -7.46
N PRO A 102 -2.59 12.45 -6.14
CA PRO A 102 -3.54 11.76 -5.27
C PRO A 102 -4.91 12.44 -5.28
N VAL A 103 -5.98 11.65 -5.39
CA VAL A 103 -7.35 12.18 -5.53
C VAL A 103 -8.11 12.28 -4.20
N ASN A 104 -7.58 11.77 -3.10
CA ASN A 104 -8.23 11.79 -1.78
C ASN A 104 -7.22 11.82 -0.63
N ASN A 105 -7.70 12.11 0.59
CA ASN A 105 -6.85 12.26 1.78
C ASN A 105 -6.12 10.96 2.16
N TYR A 106 -6.70 9.78 1.89
CA TYR A 106 -5.97 8.51 2.05
C TYR A 106 -4.72 8.49 1.17
N ALA A 107 -4.90 8.74 -0.12
CA ALA A 107 -3.80 8.72 -1.08
C ALA A 107 -2.75 9.81 -0.78
N LEU A 108 -3.18 11.01 -0.38
CA LEU A 108 -2.29 12.09 0.09
C LEU A 108 -1.46 11.65 1.29
N SER A 109 -2.09 11.04 2.29
CA SER A 109 -1.38 10.56 3.48
C SER A 109 -0.37 9.45 3.17
N LYS A 110 -0.70 8.56 2.24
CA LYS A 110 0.22 7.51 1.78
C LYS A 110 1.38 8.08 0.98
N LEU A 111 1.13 9.08 0.11
CA LEU A 111 2.17 9.78 -0.62
C LEU A 111 3.10 10.55 0.34
N GLY A 112 2.56 11.22 1.35
CA GLY A 112 3.38 11.90 2.37
C GLY A 112 4.39 10.96 3.07
N GLY A 113 3.96 9.76 3.44
CA GLY A 113 4.86 8.73 3.95
C GLY A 113 5.85 8.22 2.89
N GLU A 114 5.40 8.03 1.65
CA GLU A 114 6.24 7.61 0.52
C GLU A 114 7.36 8.61 0.24
N CYS A 115 7.10 9.92 0.31
CA CYS A 115 8.12 10.96 0.13
C CYS A 115 9.30 10.80 1.10
N ALA A 116 9.04 10.52 2.38
CA ALA A 116 10.10 10.27 3.35
C ALA A 116 10.90 9.00 3.00
N VAL A 117 10.24 7.93 2.56
CA VAL A 117 10.90 6.67 2.19
C VAL A 117 11.74 6.82 0.93
N GLN A 118 11.32 7.64 -0.04
CA GLN A 118 12.07 7.89 -1.28
C GLN A 118 13.45 8.51 -1.04
N MET A 119 13.64 9.27 0.05
CA MET A 119 14.93 9.83 0.43
C MET A 119 15.95 8.75 0.85
N TYR A 120 15.50 7.53 1.16
CA TYR A 120 16.36 6.45 1.64
C TYR A 120 16.67 5.44 0.53
N LYS A 121 17.93 5.44 0.05
CA LYS A 121 18.38 4.56 -1.06
C LYS A 121 18.25 3.06 -0.77
N ASN A 122 18.34 2.64 0.51
CA ASN A 122 18.15 1.23 0.91
C ASN A 122 16.69 0.91 1.18
N SER A 123 15.79 1.41 0.34
CA SER A 123 14.35 1.17 0.43
C SER A 123 13.78 0.51 -0.83
N LEU A 124 12.62 -0.13 -0.67
CA LEU A 124 11.72 -0.57 -1.73
C LEU A 124 10.33 -0.02 -1.43
N ILE A 125 9.75 0.70 -2.36
CA ILE A 125 8.39 1.22 -2.29
C ILE A 125 7.51 0.40 -3.21
N LEU A 126 6.47 -0.20 -2.66
CA LEU A 126 5.49 -0.99 -3.39
C LEU A 126 4.20 -0.16 -3.55
N ARG A 127 3.90 0.29 -4.76
CA ARG A 127 2.60 0.91 -5.08
C ARG A 127 1.62 -0.20 -5.43
N LEU A 128 0.81 -0.57 -4.45
CA LEU A 128 -0.03 -1.76 -4.47
C LEU A 128 -1.49 -1.43 -4.80
N CYS A 129 -2.11 -2.39 -5.50
CA CYS A 129 -3.55 -2.44 -5.68
C CYS A 129 -4.07 -3.77 -5.12
N MET A 130 -4.06 -3.95 -3.79
CA MET A 130 -4.39 -5.24 -3.16
C MET A 130 -5.74 -5.27 -2.47
N THR A 131 -6.35 -6.45 -2.41
CA THR A 131 -7.63 -6.71 -1.74
C THR A 131 -7.65 -8.06 -1.06
N GLU A 132 -8.69 -8.30 -0.26
CA GLU A 132 -8.92 -9.56 0.44
C GLU A 132 -9.45 -10.65 -0.51
N ARG A 133 -9.20 -11.91 -0.14
CA ARG A 133 -9.82 -13.10 -0.74
C ARG A 133 -10.63 -13.85 0.33
N PRO A 134 -11.93 -14.13 0.09
CA PRO A 134 -12.72 -13.70 -1.07
C PRO A 134 -12.95 -12.19 -1.07
N PHE A 135 -13.36 -11.64 -2.23
CA PHE A 135 -13.73 -10.21 -2.32
C PHE A 135 -14.88 -9.90 -1.38
N ILE A 136 -14.66 -8.99 -0.42
CA ILE A 136 -15.54 -8.82 0.76
C ILE A 136 -16.82 -8.01 0.52
N HIS A 137 -16.89 -7.23 -0.57
CA HIS A 137 -18.05 -6.38 -0.84
C HIS A 137 -19.15 -7.15 -1.56
N LYS A 138 -20.41 -6.85 -1.24
CA LYS A 138 -21.60 -7.44 -1.89
C LYS A 138 -21.88 -6.88 -3.29
N GLU A 139 -21.33 -5.71 -3.59
CA GLU A 139 -21.52 -4.99 -4.85
C GLU A 139 -20.18 -4.57 -5.45
N ALA A 140 -20.09 -4.49 -6.77
CA ALA A 140 -18.87 -4.10 -7.46
C ALA A 140 -19.15 -3.19 -8.66
N PHE A 141 -18.32 -2.15 -8.81
CA PHE A 141 -18.41 -1.18 -9.90
C PHE A 141 -17.94 -1.80 -11.22
N CYS A 142 -18.78 -1.72 -12.26
CA CYS A 142 -18.40 -2.20 -13.59
C CYS A 142 -17.68 -1.15 -14.44
N ASN A 143 -17.79 0.13 -14.09
CA ASN A 143 -17.15 1.26 -14.77
C ASN A 143 -15.95 1.84 -14.05
N VAL A 144 -15.49 1.21 -12.97
CA VAL A 144 -14.23 1.52 -12.28
C VAL A 144 -13.21 0.43 -12.62
N LYS A 145 -12.04 0.82 -13.15
CA LYS A 145 -10.96 -0.08 -13.54
C LYS A 145 -9.79 0.01 -12.58
N THR A 146 -9.17 -1.13 -12.29
CA THR A 146 -7.99 -1.22 -11.43
C THR A 146 -7.18 -2.48 -11.75
N SER A 147 -6.07 -2.67 -11.06
CA SER A 147 -5.18 -3.85 -11.20
C SER A 147 -5.14 -4.64 -9.90
N PHE A 148 -6.29 -5.08 -9.38
CA PHE A 148 -6.35 -5.83 -8.12
C PHE A 148 -5.50 -7.11 -8.16
N ILE A 149 -4.85 -7.35 -7.03
CA ILE A 149 -4.16 -8.59 -6.67
C ILE A 149 -4.56 -8.95 -5.22
N TYR A 150 -4.59 -10.23 -4.90
CA TYR A 150 -4.95 -10.65 -3.54
C TYR A 150 -3.77 -10.57 -2.57
N HIS A 151 -4.07 -10.39 -1.28
CA HIS A 151 -3.05 -10.29 -0.22
C HIS A 151 -2.12 -11.49 -0.16
N ASP A 152 -2.63 -12.71 -0.37
CA ASP A 152 -1.85 -13.95 -0.39
C ASP A 152 -0.88 -14.01 -1.57
N GLU A 153 -1.28 -13.49 -2.73
CA GLU A 153 -0.42 -13.39 -3.91
C GLU A 153 0.71 -12.36 -3.70
N VAL A 154 0.37 -11.21 -3.11
CA VAL A 154 1.38 -10.20 -2.72
C VAL A 154 2.41 -10.80 -1.75
N ALA A 155 1.94 -11.57 -0.76
CA ALA A 155 2.82 -12.21 0.21
C ALA A 155 3.83 -13.18 -0.44
N LYS A 156 3.39 -13.95 -1.46
CA LYS A 156 4.28 -14.86 -2.24
C LYS A 156 5.34 -14.10 -3.04
N ILE A 157 4.95 -12.97 -3.63
CA ILE A 157 5.84 -12.12 -4.43
C ILE A 157 6.84 -11.38 -3.53
N LEU A 158 6.40 -10.92 -2.36
CA LEU A 158 7.17 -10.06 -1.46
C LEU A 158 8.56 -10.65 -1.10
N LEU A 159 8.62 -11.94 -0.82
CA LEU A 159 9.89 -12.59 -0.46
C LEU A 159 10.92 -12.58 -1.60
N LYS A 160 10.45 -12.60 -2.86
CA LYS A 160 11.34 -12.50 -4.04
C LYS A 160 11.85 -11.08 -4.25
N LEU A 161 11.11 -10.07 -3.76
CA LEU A 161 11.41 -8.65 -3.95
C LEU A 161 12.22 -8.04 -2.80
N ILE A 162 12.51 -8.79 -1.75
CA ILE A 162 13.07 -8.24 -0.50
C ILE A 162 14.41 -7.52 -0.70
N ASN A 163 15.19 -7.91 -1.69
CA ASN A 163 16.48 -7.32 -2.05
C ASN A 163 16.38 -6.23 -3.14
N VAL A 164 15.21 -6.07 -3.75
CA VAL A 164 14.98 -5.04 -4.79
C VAL A 164 14.95 -3.66 -4.15
N LYS A 165 15.42 -2.63 -4.85
CA LYS A 165 15.43 -1.22 -4.41
C LYS A 165 14.62 -0.34 -5.37
N GLY A 166 14.18 0.81 -4.86
CA GLY A 166 13.46 1.82 -5.62
C GLY A 166 11.94 1.64 -5.55
N ILE A 167 11.24 1.95 -6.65
CA ILE A 167 9.77 1.93 -6.70
C ILE A 167 9.31 0.83 -7.65
N LEU A 168 8.28 0.08 -7.23
CA LEU A 168 7.70 -1.00 -8.02
C LEU A 168 6.17 -1.01 -7.87
N ASN A 169 5.48 -1.07 -9.00
CA ASN A 169 4.04 -1.30 -9.07
C ASN A 169 3.73 -2.79 -8.88
N ILE A 170 2.80 -3.10 -7.98
CA ILE A 170 2.37 -4.48 -7.71
C ILE A 170 0.86 -4.59 -7.87
N GLY A 171 0.42 -5.37 -8.83
CA GLY A 171 -0.99 -5.60 -9.13
C GLY A 171 -1.20 -6.73 -10.11
N GLY A 172 -2.46 -7.04 -10.37
CA GLY A 172 -2.89 -7.97 -11.41
C GLY A 172 -3.17 -7.28 -12.75
N PRO A 173 -3.72 -8.02 -13.72
CA PRO A 173 -4.20 -7.45 -14.98
C PRO A 173 -5.27 -6.39 -14.75
N THR A 174 -5.31 -5.37 -15.62
CA THR A 174 -6.36 -4.36 -15.60
C THR A 174 -7.73 -4.99 -15.84
N LYS A 175 -8.63 -4.86 -14.85
CA LYS A 175 -10.03 -5.31 -14.94
C LYS A 175 -10.95 -4.26 -14.34
N SER A 176 -12.25 -4.28 -14.69
CA SER A 176 -13.24 -3.59 -13.85
C SER A 176 -13.32 -4.28 -12.48
N VAL A 177 -13.66 -3.51 -11.44
CA VAL A 177 -13.85 -4.08 -10.09
C VAL A 177 -14.85 -5.23 -10.12
N TYR A 178 -15.93 -5.08 -10.91
CA TYR A 178 -16.93 -6.12 -11.10
C TYR A 178 -16.36 -7.39 -11.75
N ASN A 179 -15.61 -7.28 -12.86
CA ASN A 179 -15.04 -8.44 -13.53
C ASN A 179 -13.98 -9.15 -12.68
N PHE A 180 -13.27 -8.41 -11.84
CA PHE A 180 -12.35 -9.00 -10.87
C PHE A 180 -13.10 -9.80 -9.80
N ALA A 181 -14.09 -9.16 -9.17
CA ALA A 181 -14.85 -9.75 -8.07
C ALA A 181 -15.71 -10.94 -8.49
N LYS A 182 -16.26 -10.91 -9.73
CA LYS A 182 -17.10 -11.99 -10.28
C LYS A 182 -16.33 -13.30 -10.43
N ALA A 183 -15.02 -13.28 -10.56
CA ALA A 183 -14.20 -14.49 -10.64
C ALA A 183 -14.24 -15.32 -9.34
N ASP A 184 -14.37 -14.66 -8.18
CA ASP A 184 -14.50 -15.34 -6.89
C ASP A 184 -15.97 -15.50 -6.42
N ASN A 185 -16.83 -14.55 -6.81
CA ASN A 185 -18.23 -14.52 -6.41
C ASN A 185 -19.14 -14.29 -7.62
N PRO A 186 -19.69 -15.34 -8.24
CA PRO A 186 -20.60 -15.23 -9.38
C PRO A 186 -21.87 -14.41 -9.10
N TYR A 187 -22.30 -14.33 -7.85
CA TYR A 187 -23.53 -13.64 -7.40
C TYR A 187 -23.31 -12.17 -7.03
N ILE A 188 -22.11 -11.64 -7.22
CA ILE A 188 -21.82 -10.25 -6.89
C ILE A 188 -22.70 -9.29 -7.68
N LYS A 189 -23.31 -8.32 -7.01
CA LYS A 189 -24.17 -7.34 -7.65
C LYS A 189 -23.36 -6.33 -8.44
N LYS A 190 -23.71 -6.18 -9.71
CA LYS A 190 -23.12 -5.20 -10.63
C LYS A 190 -23.72 -3.83 -10.39
N ILE A 191 -22.89 -2.82 -10.16
CA ILE A 191 -23.31 -1.42 -9.99
C ILE A 191 -22.49 -0.48 -10.86
N LEU A 192 -23.03 0.72 -11.08
CA LEU A 192 -22.37 1.84 -11.78
C LEU A 192 -22.03 2.94 -10.78
N LEU A 193 -20.84 3.48 -10.87
CA LEU A 193 -20.48 4.72 -10.21
C LEU A 193 -21.09 5.90 -10.99
N LYS A 194 -22.31 6.33 -10.58
CA LYS A 194 -23.09 7.38 -11.26
C LYS A 194 -22.62 8.79 -10.90
N ASN A 195 -22.22 9.03 -9.67
CA ASN A 195 -21.89 10.36 -9.17
C ASN A 195 -20.41 10.45 -8.72
N LYS A 196 -19.56 10.89 -9.62
CA LYS A 196 -18.10 11.03 -9.40
C LYS A 196 -17.74 12.04 -8.29
N LYS A 197 -18.59 13.07 -8.06
CA LYS A 197 -18.31 14.12 -7.07
C LYS A 197 -18.56 13.67 -5.62
N LYS A 198 -19.41 12.67 -5.38
CA LYS A 198 -19.71 12.15 -4.04
C LYS A 198 -18.72 11.08 -3.55
N ILE A 199 -18.04 10.39 -4.48
CA ILE A 199 -17.09 9.33 -4.15
C ILE A 199 -15.75 9.74 -4.74
N ASN A 200 -14.86 10.20 -3.89
CA ASN A 200 -13.50 10.63 -4.24
C ASN A 200 -12.63 9.40 -4.56
N MET A 201 -12.99 8.69 -5.63
CA MET A 201 -12.37 7.43 -6.07
C MET A 201 -11.87 7.58 -7.51
N PRO A 202 -10.66 7.12 -7.83
CA PRO A 202 -10.14 7.10 -9.18
C PRO A 202 -10.95 6.14 -10.07
N LEU A 203 -11.30 6.58 -11.29
CA LEU A 203 -12.09 5.77 -12.24
C LEU A 203 -11.26 4.68 -12.92
N ASN A 204 -9.98 4.96 -13.15
CA ASN A 204 -9.05 4.02 -13.73
C ASN A 204 -7.69 4.15 -13.05
N SER A 205 -7.53 3.46 -11.96
CA SER A 205 -6.30 3.41 -11.17
C SER A 205 -5.42 2.21 -11.52
N SER A 206 -5.62 1.60 -12.69
CA SER A 206 -4.79 0.48 -13.13
C SER A 206 -3.32 0.90 -13.30
N ILE A 207 -2.43 -0.02 -13.03
CA ILE A 207 -0.97 0.18 -13.02
C ILE A 207 -0.29 -0.73 -14.03
N ASN A 208 0.81 -0.26 -14.58
CA ASN A 208 1.69 -1.04 -15.42
C ASN A 208 2.57 -1.92 -14.52
N ILE A 209 2.64 -3.21 -14.82
CA ILE A 209 3.39 -4.21 -14.04
C ILE A 209 4.54 -4.84 -14.83
N GLU A 210 4.95 -4.24 -15.94
CA GLU A 210 6.03 -4.80 -16.77
C GLU A 210 7.37 -4.85 -16.03
N LYS A 211 7.63 -3.86 -15.16
CA LYS A 211 8.83 -3.85 -14.32
C LYS A 211 8.86 -4.98 -13.29
N LEU A 212 7.70 -5.46 -12.85
CA LEU A 212 7.58 -6.60 -11.92
C LEU A 212 7.89 -7.94 -12.60
N LYS A 213 7.72 -8.03 -13.93
CA LYS A 213 7.92 -9.27 -14.70
C LYS A 213 9.37 -9.51 -15.12
N LYS A 214 10.20 -8.48 -15.00
CA LYS A 214 11.66 -8.55 -15.26
C LYS A 214 12.40 -9.04 -14.02
#